data_0227be71a379c84694d16d90c8ebc8f5
#
_entry.id   0227be71a379c84694d16d90c8ebc8f5
#
_cell.length_a   1.000
_cell.length_b   1.000
_cell.length_c   1.000
_cell.angle_alpha   90.00
_cell.angle_beta   90.00
_cell.angle_gamma   90.00
#
_symmetry.space_group_name_H-M   'P 1'
#
loop_
_entity.id
_entity.type
_entity.pdbx_description
1 polymer ?
#
loop_
_entity_poly.entity_id
_entity_poly.type
_entity_poly.pdbx_seq_one_letter_code
_entity_poly.pdbx_strand_id
1 'polypeptide(L)'
;DAAQQLAPDDDNVSAMIADVESMMEGERGGVYGPKRYTGTVGGSDREDTWNLGDFRGSEPARVIVDGDGDTDLDCYIYDENGNLIDSDTDTTDYCILGWTPAWTGGFRLRIRDYSNNGLTNSYVISHN
;
A
#
# COMPACT_ATOMS: atom_id res chain seq x y z
N ASP A 1 8.05 7.89 14.86
CA ASP A 1 8.36 8.22 13.47
C ASP A 1 8.19 9.72 13.22
N ALA A 2 8.52 10.17 12.05
CA ALA A 2 8.45 11.59 11.72
C ALA A 2 7.02 12.12 11.78
N ALA A 3 6.04 11.33 11.39
CA ALA A 3 4.64 11.72 11.46
C ALA A 3 4.19 11.84 12.90
N GLN A 4 4.69 11.00 13.78
CA GLN A 4 4.35 11.05 15.21
C GLN A 4 4.94 12.27 15.90
N GLN A 5 6.05 12.79 15.43
CA GLN A 5 6.58 14.05 15.91
C GLN A 5 5.68 15.22 15.54
N LEU A 6 4.90 15.05 14.49
CA LEU A 6 3.87 15.98 14.06
C LEU A 6 2.53 15.46 14.58
N ALA A 7 2.36 15.38 15.87
CA ALA A 7 1.27 14.66 16.52
C ALA A 7 -0.11 14.79 15.85
N PRO A 8 -0.57 15.99 15.40
CA PRO A 8 -1.85 16.09 14.70
C PRO A 8 -1.89 15.31 13.40
N ASP A 9 -0.79 15.33 12.64
CA ASP A 9 -0.73 14.62 11.35
C ASP A 9 -0.66 13.12 11.57
N ASP A 10 0.06 12.67 12.58
CA ASP A 10 0.14 11.26 12.93
C ASP A 10 -1.22 10.71 13.37
N ASP A 11 -1.93 11.45 14.21
CA ASP A 11 -3.28 11.06 14.63
C ASP A 11 -4.23 10.98 13.43
N ASN A 12 -4.12 11.92 12.48
CA ASN A 12 -4.93 11.91 11.28
C ASN A 12 -4.60 10.71 10.38
N VAL A 13 -3.32 10.40 10.21
CA VAL A 13 -2.87 9.25 9.42
C VAL A 13 -3.38 7.95 10.05
N SER A 14 -3.23 7.80 11.35
CA SER A 14 -3.71 6.62 12.07
C SER A 14 -5.23 6.45 11.93
N ALA A 15 -5.98 7.55 12.02
CA ALA A 15 -7.42 7.52 11.84
C ALA A 15 -7.81 7.13 10.41
N MET A 16 -7.12 7.66 9.40
CA MET A 16 -7.36 7.31 8.00
C MET A 16 -7.13 5.83 7.74
N ILE A 17 -6.03 5.29 8.24
CA ILE A 17 -5.70 3.87 8.09
C ILE A 17 -6.75 3.00 8.79
N ALA A 18 -7.15 3.38 10.00
CA ALA A 18 -8.17 2.65 10.75
C ALA A 18 -9.51 2.66 10.02
N ASP A 19 -9.90 3.79 9.43
CA ASP A 19 -11.14 3.89 8.66
C ASP A 19 -11.12 2.97 7.44
N VAL A 20 -10.01 2.95 6.70
CA VAL A 20 -9.86 2.08 5.53
C VAL A 20 -9.85 0.62 5.96
N GLU A 21 -9.15 0.28 7.03
CA GLU A 21 -9.13 -1.10 7.55
C GLU A 21 -10.52 -1.55 7.98
N SER A 22 -11.30 -0.66 8.58
CA SER A 22 -12.69 -0.96 8.95
C SER A 22 -13.55 -1.24 7.72
N MET A 23 -13.37 -0.48 6.64
CA MET A 23 -14.05 -0.75 5.38
C MET A 23 -13.63 -2.09 4.78
N MET A 24 -12.33 -2.42 4.87
CA MET A 24 -11.80 -3.67 4.33
C MET A 24 -12.43 -4.90 4.97
N GLU A 25 -12.82 -4.82 6.24
CA GLU A 25 -13.47 -5.94 6.93
C GLU A 25 -14.81 -6.31 6.31
N GLY A 26 -15.52 -5.34 5.74
CA GLY A 26 -16.80 -5.56 5.10
C GLY A 26 -16.73 -5.75 3.59
N GLU A 27 -15.54 -5.61 3.00
CA GLU A 27 -15.34 -5.69 1.56
C GLU A 27 -14.64 -7.00 1.17
N ARG A 28 -14.86 -7.42 -0.08
CA ARG A 28 -14.31 -8.68 -0.59
C ARG A 28 -13.43 -8.39 -1.80
N GLY A 29 -12.19 -7.99 -1.56
CA GLY A 29 -11.25 -7.68 -2.63
C GLY A 29 -10.53 -8.92 -3.13
N GLY A 30 -9.59 -9.43 -2.35
CA GLY A 30 -8.80 -10.59 -2.72
C GLY A 30 -9.63 -11.88 -2.74
N VAL A 31 -9.46 -12.69 -3.79
CA VAL A 31 -10.18 -13.96 -3.97
C VAL A 31 -9.88 -14.90 -2.80
N TYR A 32 -8.65 -14.86 -2.29
CA TYR A 32 -8.21 -15.73 -1.20
C TYR A 32 -8.32 -15.05 0.17
N GLY A 33 -9.07 -13.95 0.24
CA GLY A 33 -9.32 -13.23 1.48
C GLY A 33 -8.25 -12.21 1.84
N PRO A 34 -8.42 -11.54 3.00
CA PRO A 34 -7.47 -10.53 3.46
C PRO A 34 -6.09 -11.14 3.72
N LYS A 35 -5.06 -10.37 3.37
CA LYS A 35 -3.67 -10.77 3.57
C LYS A 35 -2.87 -9.63 4.17
N ARG A 36 -1.79 -10.00 4.85
CA ARG A 36 -0.83 -9.04 5.40
C ARG A 36 0.58 -9.55 5.11
N TYR A 37 1.43 -8.65 4.62
CA TYR A 37 2.81 -8.95 4.29
C TYR A 37 3.71 -7.89 4.90
N THR A 38 4.96 -8.25 5.16
CA THR A 38 5.98 -7.31 5.62
C THR A 38 7.18 -7.34 4.70
N GLY A 39 7.85 -6.21 4.58
CA GLY A 39 9.05 -6.10 3.75
C GLY A 39 9.90 -4.91 4.14
N THR A 40 11.01 -4.75 3.44
CA THR A 40 11.93 -3.64 3.65
C THR A 40 12.43 -3.15 2.29
N VAL A 41 12.45 -1.85 2.11
CA VAL A 41 12.94 -1.20 0.89
C VAL A 41 13.84 -0.03 1.28
N GLY A 42 14.75 0.34 0.40
CA GLY A 42 15.68 1.45 0.62
C GLY A 42 17.13 0.97 0.64
N GLY A 43 18.04 1.89 0.93
CA GLY A 43 19.46 1.60 0.83
C GLY A 43 19.84 1.31 -0.62
N SER A 44 20.32 0.12 -0.90
CA SER A 44 20.70 -0.31 -2.25
C SER A 44 19.54 -0.91 -3.03
N ASP A 45 18.49 -1.37 -2.35
CA ASP A 45 17.28 -1.95 -2.97
C ASP A 45 16.11 -1.02 -2.73
N ARG A 46 15.90 -0.10 -3.67
CA ARG A 46 14.95 0.99 -3.52
C ARG A 46 13.57 0.69 -4.10
N GLU A 47 13.33 -0.52 -4.52
CA GLU A 47 12.06 -0.90 -5.13
C GLU A 47 11.74 -2.36 -4.85
N ASP A 48 10.52 -2.62 -4.40
CA ASP A 48 9.99 -3.95 -4.21
C ASP A 48 8.72 -4.13 -5.04
N THR A 49 8.54 -5.33 -5.59
CA THR A 49 7.33 -5.70 -6.31
C THR A 49 6.70 -6.92 -5.65
N TRP A 50 5.40 -6.82 -5.36
CA TRP A 50 4.63 -7.87 -4.73
C TRP A 50 3.50 -8.33 -5.65
N ASN A 51 3.39 -9.64 -5.84
CA ASN A 51 2.22 -10.21 -6.48
C ASN A 51 1.17 -10.44 -5.40
N LEU A 52 0.10 -9.65 -5.43
CA LEU A 52 -0.95 -9.72 -4.42
C LEU A 52 -1.99 -10.81 -4.68
N GLY A 53 -1.89 -11.50 -5.85
CA GLY A 53 -2.86 -12.51 -6.24
C GLY A 53 -4.10 -11.91 -6.88
N ASP A 54 -5.16 -12.72 -6.97
CA ASP A 54 -6.37 -12.35 -7.67
C ASP A 54 -7.31 -11.54 -6.79
N PHE A 55 -7.95 -10.54 -7.39
CA PHE A 55 -8.99 -9.72 -6.76
C PHE A 55 -10.29 -9.86 -7.55
N ARG A 56 -11.40 -9.81 -6.85
CA ARG A 56 -12.73 -10.03 -7.45
C ARG A 56 -13.14 -8.84 -8.31
N GLY A 57 -13.61 -9.16 -9.52
CA GLY A 57 -14.19 -8.14 -10.40
C GLY A 57 -15.44 -7.53 -9.79
N SER A 58 -15.66 -6.25 -10.05
CA SER A 58 -16.81 -5.48 -9.60
C SER A 58 -16.92 -5.30 -8.08
N GLU A 59 -15.91 -5.69 -7.31
CA GLU A 59 -15.88 -5.49 -5.86
C GLU A 59 -14.72 -4.58 -5.48
N PRO A 60 -14.92 -3.68 -4.51
CA PRO A 60 -13.84 -2.76 -4.12
C PRO A 60 -12.62 -3.49 -3.58
N ALA A 61 -11.46 -3.14 -4.10
CA ALA A 61 -10.16 -3.60 -3.64
C ALA A 61 -9.46 -2.46 -2.90
N ARG A 62 -8.81 -2.80 -1.79
CA ARG A 62 -8.10 -1.83 -0.94
C ARG A 62 -6.75 -2.36 -0.56
N VAL A 63 -5.73 -1.52 -0.63
CA VAL A 63 -4.39 -1.84 -0.17
C VAL A 63 -3.88 -0.69 0.68
N ILE A 64 -3.30 -1.01 1.82
CA ILE A 64 -2.59 -0.06 2.67
C ILE A 64 -1.14 -0.52 2.76
N VAL A 65 -0.20 0.40 2.56
CA VAL A 65 1.21 0.19 2.85
C VAL A 65 1.58 1.17 3.96
N ASP A 66 1.99 0.65 5.10
CA ASP A 66 2.35 1.45 6.26
C ASP A 66 3.84 1.29 6.55
N GLY A 67 4.61 2.33 6.29
CA GLY A 67 6.04 2.35 6.51
C GLY A 67 6.39 2.70 7.96
N ASP A 68 7.70 2.71 8.25
CA ASP A 68 8.19 2.94 9.61
C ASP A 68 8.56 4.40 9.90
N GLY A 69 8.29 5.30 8.98
CA GLY A 69 8.50 6.73 9.17
C GLY A 69 9.85 7.26 8.72
N ASP A 70 10.69 6.40 8.17
CA ASP A 70 12.06 6.79 7.84
C ASP A 70 12.21 7.43 6.45
N THR A 71 11.35 7.08 5.51
CA THR A 71 11.53 7.48 4.11
C THR A 71 10.18 7.79 3.46
N ASP A 72 10.26 8.34 2.24
CA ASP A 72 9.14 8.64 1.38
C ASP A 72 8.85 7.41 0.52
N LEU A 73 7.68 6.80 0.67
CA LEU A 73 7.25 5.64 -0.11
C LEU A 73 6.24 6.03 -1.17
N ASP A 74 6.50 5.61 -2.39
CA ASP A 74 5.56 5.69 -3.49
C ASP A 74 5.07 4.29 -3.84
N CYS A 75 3.77 4.17 -4.07
CA CYS A 75 3.14 2.89 -4.33
C CYS A 75 2.33 2.93 -5.62
N TYR A 76 2.37 1.81 -6.36
CA TYR A 76 1.70 1.68 -7.66
C TYR A 76 1.05 0.32 -7.74
N ILE A 77 -0.20 0.28 -8.21
CA ILE A 77 -0.93 -0.97 -8.49
C ILE A 77 -1.03 -1.17 -9.99
N TYR A 78 -0.67 -2.35 -10.44
CA TYR A 78 -0.76 -2.76 -11.86
C TYR A 78 -1.64 -3.99 -11.98
N ASP A 79 -2.41 -4.05 -13.07
CA ASP A 79 -3.17 -5.25 -13.40
C ASP A 79 -2.26 -6.33 -14.03
N GLU A 80 -2.85 -7.47 -14.36
CA GLU A 80 -2.11 -8.58 -14.95
C GLU A 80 -1.54 -8.28 -16.34
N ASN A 81 -2.05 -7.26 -17.01
CA ASN A 81 -1.58 -6.82 -18.32
C ASN A 81 -0.53 -5.70 -18.22
N GLY A 82 -0.14 -5.31 -17.02
CA GLY A 82 0.85 -4.26 -16.80
C GLY A 82 0.30 -2.84 -16.86
N ASN A 83 -1.02 -2.66 -16.85
CA ASN A 83 -1.63 -1.34 -16.84
C ASN A 83 -1.61 -0.77 -15.42
N LEU A 84 -1.23 0.49 -15.30
CA LEU A 84 -1.29 1.19 -14.02
C LEU A 84 -2.75 1.47 -13.66
N ILE A 85 -3.18 1.00 -12.51
CA ILE A 85 -4.56 1.09 -12.05
C ILE A 85 -4.73 2.19 -11.00
N ASP A 86 -3.82 2.28 -10.05
CA ASP A 86 -3.85 3.30 -9.02
C ASP A 86 -2.45 3.56 -8.50
N SER A 87 -2.24 4.73 -7.93
CA SER A 87 -0.95 5.10 -7.35
C SER A 87 -1.15 6.05 -6.18
N ASP A 88 -0.19 6.05 -5.27
CA ASP A 88 -0.09 7.01 -4.18
C ASP A 88 1.36 7.46 -4.11
N THR A 89 1.62 8.68 -4.50
CA THR A 89 2.97 9.22 -4.69
C THR A 89 3.20 10.51 -3.91
N ASP A 90 2.51 10.70 -2.80
CA ASP A 90 2.75 11.85 -1.94
C ASP A 90 4.10 11.71 -1.19
N THR A 91 4.41 12.65 -0.31
CA THR A 91 5.71 12.69 0.36
C THR A 91 5.74 11.94 1.69
N THR A 92 4.73 11.11 1.96
CA THR A 92 4.65 10.35 3.20
C THR A 92 5.22 8.95 3.05
N ASP A 93 5.37 8.24 4.16
CA ASP A 93 5.82 6.86 4.18
C ASP A 93 4.68 5.85 4.27
N TYR A 94 3.46 6.29 3.94
CA TYR A 94 2.30 5.39 3.87
C TYR A 94 1.60 5.56 2.53
N CYS A 95 0.93 4.50 2.09
CA CYS A 95 0.13 4.52 0.87
C CYS A 95 -1.25 3.94 1.15
N ILE A 96 -2.27 4.58 0.57
CA ILE A 96 -3.63 4.06 0.57
C ILE A 96 -4.09 3.99 -0.88
N LEU A 97 -4.38 2.77 -1.33
CA LEU A 97 -4.76 2.50 -2.71
C LEU A 97 -6.14 1.84 -2.73
N GLY A 98 -6.93 2.19 -3.73
CA GLY A 98 -8.26 1.61 -3.87
C GLY A 98 -8.71 1.61 -5.32
N TRP A 99 -9.32 0.51 -5.76
CA TRP A 99 -9.85 0.39 -7.12
C TRP A 99 -10.95 -0.67 -7.13
N THR A 100 -11.73 -0.68 -8.20
CA THR A 100 -12.73 -1.72 -8.43
C THR A 100 -12.37 -2.41 -9.74
N PRO A 101 -11.87 -3.67 -9.69
CA PRO A 101 -11.51 -4.38 -10.91
C PRO A 101 -12.69 -4.55 -11.85
N ALA A 102 -12.45 -4.41 -13.15
CA ALA A 102 -13.48 -4.65 -14.15
C ALA A 102 -13.79 -6.16 -14.31
N TRP A 103 -12.80 -7.00 -14.02
CA TRP A 103 -12.93 -8.46 -14.02
C TRP A 103 -12.03 -9.04 -12.92
N THR A 104 -12.29 -10.28 -12.56
CA THR A 104 -11.44 -10.99 -11.60
C THR A 104 -10.08 -11.27 -12.23
N GLY A 105 -9.01 -10.85 -11.58
CA GLY A 105 -7.65 -11.07 -12.10
C GLY A 105 -6.58 -10.66 -11.11
N GLY A 106 -5.33 -10.90 -11.49
CA GLY A 106 -4.16 -10.64 -10.64
C GLY A 106 -3.72 -9.20 -10.64
N PHE A 107 -3.21 -8.75 -9.50
CA PHE A 107 -2.68 -7.41 -9.33
C PHE A 107 -1.32 -7.45 -8.67
N ARG A 108 -0.46 -6.51 -9.05
CA ARG A 108 0.89 -6.36 -8.49
C ARG A 108 1.03 -4.99 -7.88
N LEU A 109 1.66 -4.97 -6.72
CA LEU A 109 2.01 -3.74 -5.99
C LEU A 109 3.50 -3.50 -6.14
N ARG A 110 3.85 -2.30 -6.57
CA ARG A 110 5.22 -1.84 -6.60
C ARG A 110 5.39 -0.75 -5.56
N ILE A 111 6.37 -0.93 -4.68
CA ILE A 111 6.71 0.02 -3.63
C ILE A 111 8.09 0.56 -3.93
N ARG A 112 8.23 1.87 -3.97
CA ARG A 112 9.49 2.54 -4.25
C ARG A 112 9.85 3.50 -3.13
N ASP A 113 11.08 3.41 -2.65
CA ASP A 113 11.66 4.40 -1.74
C ASP A 113 12.19 5.56 -2.58
N TYR A 114 11.50 6.69 -2.50
CA TYR A 114 11.87 7.87 -3.26
C TYR A 114 12.90 8.73 -2.55
N SER A 115 13.13 8.51 -1.26
CA SER A 115 14.15 9.22 -0.50
C SER A 115 15.54 8.77 -0.95
N ASN A 116 16.46 9.70 -1.01
CA ASN A 116 17.84 9.41 -1.41
C ASN A 116 18.78 9.60 -0.22
N ASN A 117 18.36 9.15 0.95
CA ASN A 117 19.07 9.35 2.21
C ASN A 117 19.84 8.13 2.69
N GLY A 118 19.81 7.01 1.93
CA GLY A 118 20.49 5.78 2.30
C GLY A 118 19.82 4.96 3.40
N LEU A 119 18.68 5.43 3.91
CA LEU A 119 17.94 4.72 4.95
C LEU A 119 17.06 3.64 4.34
N THR A 120 16.72 2.63 5.14
CA THR A 120 15.74 1.63 4.78
C THR A 120 14.42 1.91 5.47
N ASN A 121 13.34 1.43 4.87
CA ASN A 121 11.99 1.56 5.41
C ASN A 121 11.39 0.16 5.51
N SER A 122 11.03 -0.23 6.72
CA SER A 122 10.27 -1.46 6.96
C SER A 122 8.78 -1.12 6.84
N TYR A 123 8.04 -1.94 6.13
CA TYR A 123 6.65 -1.63 5.86
C TYR A 123 5.77 -2.86 6.05
N VAL A 124 4.48 -2.60 6.24
CA VAL A 124 3.44 -3.64 6.31
C VAL A 124 2.44 -3.36 5.19
N ILE A 125 2.17 -4.38 4.39
CA ILE A 125 1.12 -4.34 3.37
C ILE A 125 -0.10 -5.05 3.94
N SER A 126 -1.26 -4.41 3.83
CA SER A 126 -2.55 -5.02 4.19
C SER A 126 -3.50 -4.84 3.02
N HIS A 127 -4.25 -5.90 2.66
CA HIS A 127 -5.32 -5.76 1.67
C HIS A 127 -6.54 -6.60 2.07
N ASN A 128 -7.71 -6.21 1.55
CA ASN A 128 -8.95 -6.93 1.75
C ASN A 128 -9.08 -8.21 0.92
#